data_867e7c2c4318cc50757caead160dd243
#
_entry.id   867e7c2c4318cc50757caead160dd243
#
_cell.length_a   1.000
_cell.length_b   1.000
_cell.length_c   1.000
_cell.angle_alpha   90.00
_cell.angle_beta   90.00
_cell.angle_gamma   90.00
#
_symmetry.space_group_name_H-M   'P 1'
#
loop_
_entity.id
_entity.type
_entity.pdbx_description
1 polymer ?
#
loop_
_entity_poly.entity_id
_entity_poly.type
_entity_poly.pdbx_seq_one_letter_code
_entity_poly.pdbx_strand_id
1 'polypeptide(L)'
;MFEQEGNRDHITVVTGASGAIGMAIARQLAAVPGHDVVLVCRNEDKAVRCVQNISRTTGNPRVRYELADLSRRASIEALAQRWEGPLDVLVNNAAITPRRLTHTPEGIEMQFATNVLGYFWMIEVFTEHLKQGSAARIINVASYWAGGLDLGDLEFVKRPYNNGAAYRQSKQADRMLTVAFARRLQAFGIKVNACHPGDVNSTLSKNLGFGGHESPDAGARTPVWLATSDAGGQHTGKYFEHQRQVSCPFGRDPAAVESLYAACRSYAN
;
A
#
# COMPACT_ATOMS: atom_id res chain seq x y z
N MET A 1 -13.09 -11.79 -38.59
CA MET A 1 -13.98 -11.72 -37.42
C MET A 1 -13.03 -11.75 -36.23
N PHE A 2 -12.58 -10.60 -35.74
CA PHE A 2 -11.74 -10.52 -34.54
C PHE A 2 -12.70 -10.68 -33.38
N GLU A 3 -12.60 -11.80 -32.68
CA GLU A 3 -13.22 -11.95 -31.37
C GLU A 3 -12.70 -10.81 -30.48
N GLN A 4 -13.58 -9.95 -30.02
CA GLN A 4 -13.28 -9.02 -28.93
C GLN A 4 -12.92 -9.91 -27.74
N GLU A 5 -11.64 -9.94 -27.37
CA GLU A 5 -11.23 -10.43 -26.05
C GLU A 5 -12.11 -9.69 -25.04
N GLY A 6 -12.99 -10.43 -24.38
CA GLY A 6 -13.93 -9.88 -23.41
C GLY A 6 -13.11 -9.14 -22.37
N ASN A 7 -13.36 -7.83 -22.25
CA ASN A 7 -12.68 -6.95 -21.30
C ASN A 7 -12.97 -7.47 -19.88
N ARG A 8 -12.06 -8.32 -19.36
CA ARG A 8 -12.15 -8.84 -18.00
C ARG A 8 -12.06 -7.67 -17.03
N ASP A 9 -12.96 -7.63 -16.05
CA ASP A 9 -12.93 -6.63 -15.01
C ASP A 9 -11.59 -6.66 -14.23
N HIS A 10 -11.04 -5.49 -13.93
CA HIS A 10 -9.79 -5.35 -13.18
C HIS A 10 -10.06 -5.51 -11.68
N ILE A 11 -9.43 -6.49 -11.06
CA ILE A 11 -9.54 -6.71 -9.61
C ILE A 11 -8.50 -5.85 -8.89
N THR A 12 -8.99 -4.97 -8.02
CA THR A 12 -8.16 -4.03 -7.27
C THR A 12 -8.31 -4.24 -5.77
N VAL A 13 -7.20 -4.46 -5.08
CA VAL A 13 -7.12 -4.49 -3.60
C VAL A 13 -6.65 -3.14 -3.08
N VAL A 14 -7.35 -2.60 -2.07
CA VAL A 14 -6.93 -1.41 -1.32
C VAL A 14 -6.80 -1.75 0.15
N THR A 15 -5.59 -1.67 0.68
CA THR A 15 -5.35 -1.92 2.11
C THR A 15 -5.63 -0.68 2.95
N GLY A 16 -6.12 -0.88 4.19
CA GLY A 16 -6.49 0.23 5.07
C GLY A 16 -7.64 1.08 4.52
N ALA A 17 -8.53 0.47 3.75
CA ALA A 17 -9.60 1.14 3.03
C ALA A 17 -10.69 1.76 3.94
N SER A 18 -10.70 1.46 5.23
CA SER A 18 -11.57 2.14 6.21
C SER A 18 -10.97 3.45 6.76
N GLY A 19 -9.73 3.80 6.40
CA GLY A 19 -9.11 5.09 6.70
C GLY A 19 -9.46 6.16 5.67
N ALA A 20 -9.17 7.44 5.98
CA ALA A 20 -9.57 8.58 5.16
C ALA A 20 -9.08 8.46 3.70
N ILE A 21 -7.77 8.27 3.50
CA ILE A 21 -7.17 8.17 2.16
C ILE A 21 -7.59 6.87 1.47
N GLY A 22 -7.52 5.73 2.18
CA GLY A 22 -7.87 4.43 1.61
C GLY A 22 -9.31 4.34 1.13
N MET A 23 -10.25 4.95 1.86
CA MET A 23 -11.65 5.03 1.45
C MET A 23 -11.84 5.90 0.19
N ALA A 24 -11.12 7.02 0.11
CA ALA A 24 -11.16 7.89 -1.07
C ALA A 24 -10.54 7.21 -2.30
N ILE A 25 -9.43 6.47 -2.12
CA ILE A 25 -8.82 5.66 -3.18
C ILE A 25 -9.82 4.60 -3.67
N ALA A 26 -10.38 3.80 -2.76
CA ALA A 26 -11.31 2.74 -3.11
C ALA A 26 -12.56 3.28 -3.82
N ARG A 27 -13.10 4.42 -3.36
CA ARG A 27 -14.26 5.06 -3.99
C ARG A 27 -13.94 5.59 -5.39
N GLN A 28 -12.79 6.24 -5.58
CA GLN A 28 -12.39 6.71 -6.91
C GLN A 28 -12.11 5.56 -7.88
N LEU A 29 -11.51 4.46 -7.42
CA LEU A 29 -11.33 3.25 -8.22
C LEU A 29 -12.66 2.59 -8.57
N ALA A 30 -13.58 2.50 -7.62
CA ALA A 30 -14.92 1.95 -7.85
C ALA A 30 -15.76 2.77 -8.84
N ALA A 31 -15.45 4.06 -9.01
CA ALA A 31 -16.09 4.91 -10.01
C ALA A 31 -15.53 4.72 -11.44
N VAL A 32 -14.41 4.00 -11.59
CA VAL A 32 -13.86 3.65 -12.92
C VAL A 32 -14.58 2.42 -13.44
N PRO A 33 -15.17 2.46 -14.64
CA PRO A 33 -15.82 1.30 -15.22
C PRO A 33 -14.89 0.08 -15.32
N GLY A 34 -15.42 -1.11 -15.07
CA GLY A 34 -14.65 -2.36 -15.16
C GLY A 34 -13.72 -2.62 -13.97
N HIS A 35 -13.89 -1.94 -12.83
CA HIS A 35 -13.11 -2.22 -11.62
C HIS A 35 -13.94 -2.95 -10.55
N ASP A 36 -13.44 -4.09 -10.11
CA ASP A 36 -13.85 -4.77 -8.88
C ASP A 36 -12.95 -4.30 -7.75
N VAL A 37 -13.52 -3.73 -6.68
CA VAL A 37 -12.72 -3.14 -5.61
C VAL A 37 -12.88 -3.93 -4.31
N VAL A 38 -11.77 -4.45 -3.81
CA VAL A 38 -11.72 -5.22 -2.58
C VAL A 38 -11.05 -4.40 -1.47
N LEU A 39 -11.81 -4.11 -0.43
CA LEU A 39 -11.38 -3.34 0.73
C LEU A 39 -10.73 -4.27 1.75
N VAL A 40 -9.42 -4.20 1.95
CA VAL A 40 -8.77 -4.94 3.04
C VAL A 40 -8.78 -4.09 4.30
N CYS A 41 -9.52 -4.56 5.31
CA CYS A 41 -9.77 -3.87 6.57
C CYS A 41 -9.53 -4.80 7.76
N ARG A 42 -9.28 -4.20 8.94
CA ARG A 42 -9.14 -4.96 10.20
C ARG A 42 -10.46 -5.10 10.98
N ASN A 43 -11.38 -4.15 10.78
CA ASN A 43 -12.64 -4.10 11.53
C ASN A 43 -13.82 -4.27 10.56
N GLU A 44 -14.63 -5.29 10.81
CA GLU A 44 -15.74 -5.69 9.94
C GLU A 44 -16.84 -4.62 9.85
N ASP A 45 -17.28 -4.05 10.97
CA ASP A 45 -18.32 -3.03 10.98
C ASP A 45 -17.94 -1.81 10.15
N LYS A 46 -16.64 -1.41 10.20
CA LYS A 46 -16.13 -0.32 9.36
C LYS A 46 -16.09 -0.73 7.89
N ALA A 47 -15.69 -1.97 7.59
CA ALA A 47 -15.62 -2.49 6.24
C ALA A 47 -17.00 -2.51 5.58
N VAL A 48 -18.01 -3.05 6.27
CA VAL A 48 -19.40 -3.09 5.81
C VAL A 48 -19.91 -1.68 5.48
N ARG A 49 -19.72 -0.73 6.40
CA ARG A 49 -20.12 0.68 6.16
C ARG A 49 -19.41 1.31 4.96
N CYS A 50 -18.10 0.99 4.77
CA CYS A 50 -17.34 1.49 3.63
C CYS A 50 -17.87 0.92 2.32
N VAL A 51 -18.10 -0.39 2.23
CA VAL A 51 -18.69 -1.04 1.05
C VAL A 51 -20.04 -0.42 0.70
N GLN A 52 -20.97 -0.34 1.66
CA GLN A 52 -22.29 0.26 1.45
C GLN A 52 -22.20 1.70 0.93
N ASN A 53 -21.32 2.51 1.54
CA ASN A 53 -21.14 3.90 1.14
C ASN A 53 -20.58 4.00 -0.29
N ILE A 54 -19.53 3.23 -0.61
CA ILE A 54 -18.90 3.27 -1.93
C ILE A 54 -19.87 2.78 -3.00
N SER A 55 -20.50 1.62 -2.81
CA SER A 55 -21.48 1.10 -3.77
C SER A 55 -22.63 2.07 -4.05
N ARG A 56 -23.17 2.70 -2.98
CA ARG A 56 -24.23 3.70 -3.11
C ARG A 56 -23.77 4.96 -3.86
N THR A 57 -22.56 5.44 -3.60
CA THR A 57 -22.07 6.71 -4.18
C THR A 57 -21.51 6.58 -5.58
N THR A 58 -21.03 5.38 -5.97
CA THR A 58 -20.47 5.13 -7.29
C THR A 58 -21.41 4.35 -8.22
N GLY A 59 -22.43 3.73 -7.67
CA GLY A 59 -23.30 2.80 -8.43
C GLY A 59 -22.64 1.46 -8.73
N ASN A 60 -21.41 1.20 -8.25
CA ASN A 60 -20.69 -0.03 -8.51
C ASN A 60 -21.10 -1.14 -7.52
N PRO A 61 -21.75 -2.22 -7.97
CA PRO A 61 -22.14 -3.34 -7.11
C PRO A 61 -20.98 -4.29 -6.78
N ARG A 62 -19.84 -4.17 -7.48
CA ARG A 62 -18.67 -5.05 -7.36
C ARG A 62 -17.64 -4.49 -6.37
N VAL A 63 -18.13 -3.96 -5.24
CA VAL A 63 -17.32 -3.54 -4.10
C VAL A 63 -17.53 -4.53 -2.98
N ARG A 64 -16.47 -5.14 -2.49
CA ARG A 64 -16.50 -6.09 -1.39
C ARG A 64 -15.39 -5.84 -0.39
N TYR A 65 -15.39 -6.54 0.71
CA TYR A 65 -14.31 -6.44 1.70
C TYR A 65 -13.73 -7.82 2.03
N GLU A 66 -12.50 -7.78 2.52
CA GLU A 66 -11.77 -8.87 3.17
C GLU A 66 -11.22 -8.39 4.50
N LEU A 67 -11.15 -9.29 5.47
CA LEU A 67 -10.60 -8.98 6.78
C LEU A 67 -9.18 -9.50 6.89
N ALA A 68 -8.24 -8.60 7.24
CA ALA A 68 -6.88 -8.94 7.59
C ALA A 68 -6.26 -7.91 8.53
N ASP A 69 -5.48 -8.39 9.49
CA ASP A 69 -4.58 -7.57 10.30
C ASP A 69 -3.19 -7.56 9.61
N LEU A 70 -2.85 -6.44 9.00
CA LEU A 70 -1.62 -6.29 8.22
C LEU A 70 -0.35 -6.19 9.09
N SER A 71 -0.49 -6.06 10.41
CA SER A 71 0.62 -6.17 11.34
C SER A 71 1.05 -7.62 11.61
N ARG A 72 0.33 -8.60 11.05
CA ARG A 72 0.52 -10.03 11.30
C ARG A 72 0.57 -10.82 10.00
N ARG A 73 1.71 -11.44 9.74
CA ARG A 73 1.93 -12.24 8.52
C ARG A 73 0.89 -13.35 8.35
N ALA A 74 0.61 -14.11 9.41
CA ALA A 74 -0.36 -15.20 9.37
C ALA A 74 -1.77 -14.73 8.93
N SER A 75 -2.16 -13.50 9.29
CA SER A 75 -3.44 -12.93 8.85
C SER A 75 -3.46 -12.61 7.36
N ILE A 76 -2.33 -12.17 6.79
CA ILE A 76 -2.18 -11.92 5.35
C ILE A 76 -2.16 -13.24 4.57
N GLU A 77 -1.45 -14.24 5.07
CA GLU A 77 -1.42 -15.58 4.48
C GLU A 77 -2.80 -16.23 4.46
N ALA A 78 -3.55 -16.12 5.56
CA ALA A 78 -4.94 -16.58 5.62
C ALA A 78 -5.85 -15.84 4.63
N LEU A 79 -5.60 -14.55 4.36
CA LEU A 79 -6.29 -13.81 3.32
C LEU A 79 -5.96 -14.38 1.93
N ALA A 80 -4.70 -14.64 1.62
CA ALA A 80 -4.29 -15.14 0.32
C ALA A 80 -4.74 -16.60 0.09
N GLN A 81 -4.79 -17.43 1.14
CA GLN A 81 -5.29 -18.82 1.04
C GLN A 81 -6.76 -18.90 0.63
N ARG A 82 -7.57 -17.90 0.96
CA ARG A 82 -8.99 -17.84 0.54
C ARG A 82 -9.22 -16.95 -0.69
N TRP A 83 -8.14 -16.35 -1.24
CA TRP A 83 -8.24 -15.54 -2.44
C TRP A 83 -8.29 -16.41 -3.68
N GLU A 84 -9.27 -16.13 -4.53
CA GLU A 84 -9.44 -16.84 -5.80
C GLU A 84 -9.20 -15.90 -6.98
N GLY A 85 -8.51 -16.43 -8.00
CA GLY A 85 -8.28 -15.74 -9.27
C GLY A 85 -7.15 -14.70 -9.24
N PRO A 86 -7.08 -13.90 -10.30
CA PRO A 86 -6.01 -12.91 -10.50
C PRO A 86 -6.18 -11.68 -9.63
N LEU A 87 -5.09 -10.92 -9.50
CA LEU A 87 -5.08 -9.57 -8.92
C LEU A 87 -4.40 -8.63 -9.92
N ASP A 88 -5.09 -7.56 -10.30
CA ASP A 88 -4.56 -6.59 -11.27
C ASP A 88 -3.90 -5.39 -10.59
N VAL A 89 -4.47 -4.92 -9.48
CA VAL A 89 -3.93 -3.76 -8.77
C VAL A 89 -3.89 -4.01 -7.26
N LEU A 90 -2.71 -3.83 -6.66
CA LEU A 90 -2.52 -3.82 -5.22
C LEU A 90 -2.15 -2.40 -4.77
N VAL A 91 -3.02 -1.75 -3.99
CA VAL A 91 -2.73 -0.48 -3.35
C VAL A 91 -2.43 -0.71 -1.87
N ASN A 92 -1.16 -0.70 -1.52
CA ASN A 92 -0.68 -0.69 -0.15
C ASN A 92 -0.80 0.73 0.42
N ASN A 93 -1.84 0.94 1.24
CA ASN A 93 -2.15 2.25 1.82
C ASN A 93 -2.25 2.21 3.35
N ALA A 94 -2.46 1.05 3.95
CA ALA A 94 -2.60 0.93 5.39
C ALA A 94 -1.39 1.50 6.14
N ALA A 95 -1.62 2.40 7.08
CA ALA A 95 -0.57 2.95 7.94
C ALA A 95 -1.14 3.35 9.30
N ILE A 96 -0.30 3.27 10.31
CA ILE A 96 -0.59 3.69 11.68
C ILE A 96 0.55 4.56 12.22
N THR A 97 0.26 5.33 13.27
CA THR A 97 1.23 6.19 13.95
C THR A 97 0.95 6.20 15.46
N PRO A 98 1.15 5.06 16.17
CA PRO A 98 0.95 5.01 17.61
C PRO A 98 1.90 5.99 18.32
N ARG A 99 1.38 6.74 19.30
CA ARG A 99 2.15 7.75 20.01
C ARG A 99 3.16 7.17 21.01
N ARG A 100 3.00 5.90 21.37
CA ARG A 100 3.88 5.16 22.28
C ARG A 100 4.35 3.89 21.59
N LEU A 101 5.52 3.41 21.98
CA LEU A 101 6.02 2.11 21.53
C LEU A 101 5.02 1.02 21.91
N THR A 102 4.59 0.27 20.91
CA THR A 102 3.71 -0.89 21.05
C THR A 102 4.21 -1.99 20.12
N HIS A 103 3.92 -3.23 20.46
CA HIS A 103 4.36 -4.39 19.68
C HIS A 103 3.16 -5.24 19.26
N THR A 104 3.35 -6.01 18.21
CA THR A 104 2.41 -7.07 17.82
C THR A 104 2.49 -8.22 18.84
N PRO A 105 1.54 -9.17 18.81
CA PRO A 105 1.66 -10.38 19.60
C PRO A 105 2.95 -11.17 19.35
N GLU A 106 3.53 -11.04 18.17
CA GLU A 106 4.79 -11.67 17.76
C GLU A 106 6.03 -10.87 18.22
N GLY A 107 5.84 -9.74 18.91
CA GLY A 107 6.92 -8.91 19.47
C GLY A 107 7.51 -7.86 18.52
N ILE A 108 6.95 -7.67 17.33
CA ILE A 108 7.45 -6.70 16.32
C ILE A 108 6.90 -5.30 16.62
N GLU A 109 7.73 -4.25 16.48
CA GLU A 109 7.29 -2.85 16.64
C GLU A 109 6.12 -2.55 15.67
N MET A 110 5.06 -1.96 16.20
CA MET A 110 3.76 -1.90 15.55
C MET A 110 3.74 -1.04 14.26
N GLN A 111 4.51 0.06 14.19
CA GLN A 111 4.61 0.84 12.94
C GLN A 111 5.43 0.10 11.89
N PHE A 112 6.55 -0.52 12.28
CA PHE A 112 7.35 -1.31 11.37
C PHE A 112 6.55 -2.50 10.84
N ALA A 113 5.84 -3.23 11.73
CA ALA A 113 4.99 -4.34 11.35
C ALA A 113 3.90 -3.93 10.35
N THR A 114 3.16 -2.85 10.64
CA THR A 114 2.00 -2.46 9.81
C THR A 114 2.42 -1.70 8.55
N ASN A 115 3.30 -0.69 8.69
CA ASN A 115 3.60 0.25 7.61
C ASN A 115 4.64 -0.32 6.63
N VAL A 116 5.55 -1.20 7.10
CA VAL A 116 6.64 -1.76 6.28
C VAL A 116 6.40 -3.23 5.96
N LEU A 117 6.37 -4.08 7.00
CA LEU A 117 6.21 -5.52 6.81
C LEU A 117 4.85 -5.87 6.21
N GLY A 118 3.79 -5.16 6.58
CA GLY A 118 2.47 -5.33 5.98
C GLY A 118 2.47 -5.13 4.47
N TYR A 119 3.17 -4.10 3.97
CA TYR A 119 3.34 -3.88 2.52
C TYR A 119 4.20 -4.97 1.89
N PHE A 120 5.31 -5.30 2.55
CA PHE A 120 6.22 -6.35 2.12
C PHE A 120 5.51 -7.69 1.98
N TRP A 121 4.81 -8.14 3.02
CA TRP A 121 4.09 -9.41 3.04
C TRP A 121 2.92 -9.45 2.06
N MET A 122 2.16 -8.35 1.92
CA MET A 122 1.10 -8.26 0.91
C MET A 122 1.66 -8.47 -0.50
N ILE A 123 2.81 -7.88 -0.83
CA ILE A 123 3.44 -8.07 -2.14
C ILE A 123 3.91 -9.51 -2.31
N GLU A 124 4.63 -10.06 -1.31
CA GLU A 124 5.14 -11.44 -1.40
C GLU A 124 4.02 -12.47 -1.58
N VAL A 125 3.02 -12.41 -0.70
CA VAL A 125 1.96 -13.41 -0.64
C VAL A 125 1.02 -13.33 -1.85
N PHE A 126 0.78 -12.12 -2.38
CA PHE A 126 -0.08 -11.93 -3.56
C PHE A 126 0.69 -11.96 -4.90
N THR A 127 2.00 -12.21 -4.90
CA THR A 127 2.80 -12.22 -6.14
C THR A 127 2.25 -13.19 -7.19
N GLU A 128 1.83 -14.40 -6.81
CA GLU A 128 1.31 -15.38 -7.77
C GLU A 128 -0.04 -14.96 -8.37
N HIS A 129 -0.89 -14.28 -7.61
CA HIS A 129 -2.15 -13.70 -8.11
C HIS A 129 -1.89 -12.50 -9.03
N LEU A 130 -0.88 -11.66 -8.70
CA LEU A 130 -0.46 -10.53 -9.54
C LEU A 130 0.14 -10.99 -10.88
N LYS A 131 0.84 -12.13 -10.93
CA LYS A 131 1.34 -12.72 -12.17
C LYS A 131 0.22 -13.16 -13.13
N GLN A 132 -0.95 -13.47 -12.60
CA GLN A 132 -2.14 -13.83 -13.37
C GLN A 132 -2.94 -12.59 -13.80
N GLY A 133 -2.61 -11.43 -13.26
CA GLY A 133 -3.26 -10.16 -13.54
C GLY A 133 -2.92 -9.61 -14.93
N SER A 134 -3.84 -8.83 -15.49
CA SER A 134 -3.62 -8.10 -16.73
C SER A 134 -2.94 -6.77 -16.44
N ALA A 135 -1.68 -6.60 -16.89
CA ALA A 135 -0.86 -5.41 -16.66
C ALA A 135 -0.77 -5.01 -15.17
N ALA A 136 -0.44 -5.98 -14.32
CA ALA A 136 -0.51 -5.85 -12.87
C ALA A 136 0.36 -4.69 -12.31
N ARG A 137 -0.19 -3.99 -11.32
CA ARG A 137 0.43 -2.81 -10.69
C ARG A 137 0.39 -2.88 -9.18
N ILE A 138 1.46 -2.46 -8.55
CA ILE A 138 1.58 -2.30 -7.11
C ILE A 138 1.87 -0.84 -6.81
N ILE A 139 1.04 -0.23 -5.97
CA ILE A 139 1.17 1.17 -5.56
C ILE A 139 1.39 1.22 -4.05
N ASN A 140 2.58 1.65 -3.63
CA ASN A 140 2.91 1.85 -2.23
C ASN A 140 2.68 3.31 -1.84
N VAL A 141 1.67 3.55 -1.00
CA VAL A 141 1.40 4.90 -0.47
C VAL A 141 2.43 5.22 0.61
N ALA A 142 3.46 5.94 0.19
CA ALA A 142 4.55 6.42 1.03
C ALA A 142 4.25 7.84 1.59
N SER A 143 5.26 8.69 1.69
CA SER A 143 5.14 10.09 2.09
C SER A 143 6.34 10.87 1.60
N TYR A 144 6.20 12.17 1.32
CA TYR A 144 7.37 13.05 1.14
C TYR A 144 8.16 13.16 2.46
N TRP A 145 7.47 13.09 3.60
CA TRP A 145 8.07 13.13 4.92
C TRP A 145 8.66 11.76 5.28
N ALA A 146 9.74 11.41 4.61
CA ALA A 146 10.49 10.16 4.74
C ALA A 146 11.95 10.45 5.07
N GLY A 147 12.62 9.52 5.77
CA GLY A 147 14.05 9.66 6.09
C GLY A 147 14.42 9.09 7.44
N GLY A 148 15.74 9.01 7.72
CA GLY A 148 16.27 8.57 9.00
C GLY A 148 16.14 7.07 9.24
N LEU A 149 16.03 6.25 8.17
CA LEU A 149 16.03 4.80 8.30
C LEU A 149 17.36 4.32 8.86
N ASP A 150 17.29 3.61 9.97
CA ASP A 150 18.42 2.92 10.60
C ASP A 150 18.21 1.40 10.41
N LEU A 151 18.99 0.81 9.52
CA LEU A 151 18.95 -0.65 9.26
C LEU A 151 19.43 -1.48 10.47
N GLY A 152 20.18 -0.88 11.38
CA GLY A 152 20.65 -1.51 12.61
C GLY A 152 19.64 -1.46 13.77
N ASP A 153 18.54 -0.68 13.61
CA ASP A 153 17.51 -0.50 14.64
C ASP A 153 16.14 -0.16 14.03
N LEU A 154 15.60 -1.10 13.28
CA LEU A 154 14.30 -0.94 12.60
C LEU A 154 13.12 -0.79 13.57
N GLU A 155 13.26 -1.32 14.78
CA GLU A 155 12.20 -1.48 15.78
C GLU A 155 12.38 -0.60 17.03
N PHE A 156 13.31 0.35 17.03
CA PHE A 156 13.60 1.20 18.19
C PHE A 156 13.98 0.44 19.47
N VAL A 157 14.76 -0.62 19.32
CA VAL A 157 15.29 -1.41 20.46
C VAL A 157 16.48 -0.69 21.11
N LYS A 158 17.31 0.00 20.30
CA LYS A 158 18.57 0.63 20.74
C LYS A 158 18.42 2.13 21.05
N ARG A 159 17.35 2.75 20.62
CA ARG A 159 17.10 4.19 20.75
C ARG A 159 15.69 4.47 21.28
N PRO A 160 15.45 5.60 21.95
CA PRO A 160 14.11 5.97 22.40
C PRO A 160 13.12 6.06 21.24
N TYR A 161 11.92 5.51 21.45
CA TYR A 161 10.85 5.57 20.47
C TYR A 161 10.35 7.01 20.29
N ASN A 162 10.21 7.38 19.03
CA ASN A 162 9.56 8.60 18.61
C ASN A 162 8.65 8.30 17.41
N ASN A 163 7.34 8.55 17.53
CA ASN A 163 6.39 8.15 16.49
C ASN A 163 6.62 8.85 15.14
N GLY A 164 7.10 10.10 15.16
CA GLY A 164 7.46 10.82 13.93
C GLY A 164 8.70 10.22 13.26
N ALA A 165 9.72 9.84 14.03
CA ALA A 165 10.91 9.16 13.52
C ALA A 165 10.55 7.77 12.96
N ALA A 166 9.73 7.00 13.68
CA ALA A 166 9.25 5.69 13.24
C ALA A 166 8.43 5.80 11.95
N TYR A 167 7.56 6.80 11.84
CA TYR A 167 6.82 7.08 10.61
C TYR A 167 7.73 7.43 9.43
N ARG A 168 8.64 8.38 9.62
CA ARG A 168 9.57 8.80 8.56
C ARG A 168 10.44 7.65 8.06
N GLN A 169 10.96 6.85 8.99
CA GLN A 169 11.73 5.65 8.70
C GLN A 169 10.89 4.63 7.92
N SER A 170 9.65 4.37 8.32
CA SER A 170 8.77 3.46 7.61
C SER A 170 8.49 3.91 6.17
N LYS A 171 8.31 5.22 5.95
CA LYS A 171 8.07 5.77 4.62
C LYS A 171 9.32 5.82 3.73
N GLN A 172 10.50 5.91 4.31
CA GLN A 172 11.76 5.66 3.59
C GLN A 172 11.87 4.17 3.19
N ALA A 173 11.57 3.25 4.09
CA ALA A 173 11.57 1.82 3.82
C ALA A 173 10.61 1.46 2.68
N ASP A 174 9.38 1.99 2.67
CA ASP A 174 8.42 1.78 1.60
C ASP A 174 8.96 2.21 0.22
N ARG A 175 9.67 3.33 0.14
CA ARG A 175 10.29 3.79 -1.11
C ARG A 175 11.44 2.89 -1.55
N MET A 176 12.27 2.41 -0.62
CA MET A 176 13.38 1.48 -0.92
C MET A 176 12.86 0.11 -1.35
N LEU A 177 11.87 -0.43 -0.65
CA LEU A 177 11.21 -1.70 -1.01
C LEU A 177 10.49 -1.63 -2.34
N THR A 178 9.94 -0.47 -2.72
CA THR A 178 9.40 -0.24 -4.06
C THR A 178 10.44 -0.53 -5.15
N VAL A 179 11.68 -0.07 -4.96
CA VAL A 179 12.79 -0.34 -5.91
C VAL A 179 13.18 -1.81 -5.89
N ALA A 180 13.25 -2.42 -4.70
CA ALA A 180 13.58 -3.84 -4.54
C ALA A 180 12.59 -4.75 -5.27
N PHE A 181 11.29 -4.53 -5.06
CA PHE A 181 10.23 -5.30 -5.72
C PHE A 181 10.10 -4.99 -7.21
N ALA A 182 10.29 -3.73 -7.63
CA ALA A 182 10.29 -3.38 -9.04
C ALA A 182 11.31 -4.18 -9.85
N ARG A 183 12.52 -4.38 -9.30
CA ARG A 183 13.56 -5.20 -9.94
C ARG A 183 13.18 -6.68 -9.99
N ARG A 184 12.64 -7.23 -8.90
CA ARG A 184 12.29 -8.64 -8.77
C ARG A 184 11.08 -9.05 -9.62
N LEU A 185 10.14 -8.14 -9.77
CA LEU A 185 8.87 -8.40 -10.46
C LEU A 185 8.87 -7.95 -11.94
N GLN A 186 9.97 -7.34 -12.38
CA GLN A 186 10.13 -6.85 -13.77
C GLN A 186 9.93 -7.96 -14.82
N ALA A 187 10.49 -9.14 -14.58
CA ALA A 187 10.38 -10.28 -15.49
C ALA A 187 8.93 -10.76 -15.71
N PHE A 188 8.04 -10.45 -14.78
CA PHE A 188 6.61 -10.77 -14.86
C PHE A 188 5.76 -9.60 -15.39
N GLY A 189 6.39 -8.51 -15.81
CA GLY A 189 5.69 -7.32 -16.31
C GLY A 189 4.99 -6.48 -15.22
N ILE A 190 5.08 -6.86 -13.94
CA ILE A 190 4.43 -6.18 -12.82
C ILE A 190 5.12 -4.85 -12.54
N LYS A 191 4.35 -3.76 -12.49
CA LYS A 191 4.84 -2.41 -12.21
C LYS A 191 4.70 -2.10 -10.73
N VAL A 192 5.78 -1.63 -10.08
CA VAL A 192 5.79 -1.30 -8.65
C VAL A 192 6.23 0.15 -8.47
N ASN A 193 5.37 1.01 -7.97
CA ASN A 193 5.68 2.42 -7.76
C ASN A 193 5.26 2.88 -6.35
N ALA A 194 5.90 3.94 -5.87
CA ALA A 194 5.52 4.61 -4.63
C ALA A 194 4.97 6.01 -4.92
N CYS A 195 4.12 6.53 -4.03
CA CYS A 195 3.64 7.89 -4.13
C CYS A 195 3.42 8.56 -2.77
N HIS A 196 3.45 9.89 -2.79
CA HIS A 196 2.92 10.73 -1.71
C HIS A 196 1.47 11.09 -2.01
N PRO A 197 0.56 10.92 -1.05
CA PRO A 197 -0.85 11.25 -1.24
C PRO A 197 -1.18 12.74 -1.04
N GLY A 198 -0.22 13.55 -0.58
CA GLY A 198 -0.45 14.94 -0.14
C GLY A 198 -0.55 15.06 1.39
N ASP A 199 -0.65 16.29 1.87
CA ASP A 199 -0.82 16.60 3.31
C ASP A 199 -2.28 16.48 3.74
N VAL A 200 -2.76 15.25 3.77
CA VAL A 200 -4.18 14.95 3.99
C VAL A 200 -4.57 15.07 5.45
N ASN A 201 -5.67 15.77 5.72
CA ASN A 201 -6.29 15.81 7.04
C ASN A 201 -6.85 14.42 7.40
N SER A 202 -6.24 13.78 8.38
CA SER A 202 -6.54 12.40 8.80
C SER A 202 -6.21 12.18 10.27
N THR A 203 -6.66 11.07 10.83
CA THR A 203 -6.24 10.65 12.18
C THR A 203 -4.71 10.45 12.24
N LEU A 204 -4.11 9.96 11.15
CA LEU A 204 -2.67 9.75 11.05
C LEU A 204 -1.90 11.07 11.18
N SER A 205 -2.26 12.10 10.40
CA SER A 205 -1.60 13.40 10.44
C SER A 205 -1.77 14.09 11.81
N LYS A 206 -2.95 13.96 12.43
CA LYS A 206 -3.20 14.48 13.80
C LYS A 206 -2.35 13.79 14.85
N ASN A 207 -2.13 12.48 14.75
CA ASN A 207 -1.27 11.74 15.67
C ASN A 207 0.22 12.12 15.53
N LEU A 208 0.63 12.59 14.34
CA LEU A 208 1.98 13.09 14.07
C LEU A 208 2.16 14.57 14.48
N GLY A 209 1.09 15.23 14.94
CA GLY A 209 1.14 16.61 15.44
C GLY A 209 0.89 17.69 14.37
N PHE A 210 0.53 17.31 13.15
CA PHE A 210 0.10 18.25 12.11
C PHE A 210 -1.31 17.90 11.59
N GLY A 211 -2.08 18.92 11.19
CA GLY A 211 -3.50 18.73 10.83
C GLY A 211 -3.72 18.19 9.43
N GLY A 212 -2.81 18.45 8.52
CA GLY A 212 -3.07 18.30 7.09
C GLY A 212 -4.11 19.32 6.58
N HIS A 213 -4.01 19.73 5.34
CA HIS A 213 -4.90 20.73 4.75
C HIS A 213 -5.61 20.22 3.48
N GLU A 214 -5.14 19.10 2.92
CA GLU A 214 -5.76 18.50 1.75
C GLU A 214 -6.91 17.56 2.13
N SER A 215 -7.90 17.47 1.25
CA SER A 215 -8.99 16.50 1.40
C SER A 215 -8.51 15.07 1.11
N PRO A 216 -9.16 14.03 1.67
CA PRO A 216 -8.88 12.65 1.30
C PRO A 216 -9.00 12.39 -0.21
N ASP A 217 -9.92 13.08 -0.88
CA ASP A 217 -10.11 12.95 -2.33
C ASP A 217 -8.94 13.51 -3.13
N ALA A 218 -8.35 14.61 -2.71
CA ALA A 218 -7.12 15.12 -3.29
C ALA A 218 -5.97 14.11 -3.09
N GLY A 219 -5.88 13.53 -1.88
CA GLY A 219 -4.88 12.52 -1.55
C GLY A 219 -4.99 11.22 -2.34
N ALA A 220 -6.18 10.88 -2.81
CA ALA A 220 -6.40 9.69 -3.62
C ALA A 220 -5.96 9.85 -5.10
N ARG A 221 -5.80 11.06 -5.61
CA ARG A 221 -5.56 11.30 -7.05
C ARG A 221 -4.30 10.61 -7.58
N THR A 222 -3.18 10.72 -6.87
CA THR A 222 -1.90 10.14 -7.34
C THR A 222 -1.91 8.61 -7.30
N PRO A 223 -2.32 7.93 -6.20
CA PRO A 223 -2.43 6.48 -6.21
C PRO A 223 -3.44 5.94 -7.24
N VAL A 224 -4.59 6.60 -7.41
CA VAL A 224 -5.58 6.20 -8.43
C VAL A 224 -5.02 6.39 -9.85
N TRP A 225 -4.36 7.51 -10.14
CA TRP A 225 -3.71 7.73 -11.43
C TRP A 225 -2.65 6.65 -11.74
N LEU A 226 -1.83 6.25 -10.77
CA LEU A 226 -0.87 5.15 -10.92
C LEU A 226 -1.57 3.81 -11.18
N ALA A 227 -2.71 3.60 -10.56
CA ALA A 227 -3.48 2.37 -10.68
C ALA A 227 -4.18 2.23 -12.04
N THR A 228 -4.68 3.32 -12.63
CA THR A 228 -5.65 3.26 -13.73
C THR A 228 -5.17 3.88 -15.04
N SER A 229 -4.27 4.89 -15.02
CA SER A 229 -3.88 5.57 -16.25
C SER A 229 -2.80 4.80 -17.04
N ASP A 230 -2.81 4.94 -18.36
CA ASP A 230 -1.76 4.40 -19.23
C ASP A 230 -0.40 4.97 -18.87
N ALA A 231 -0.32 6.29 -18.64
CA ALA A 231 0.91 6.96 -18.25
C ALA A 231 1.46 6.43 -16.92
N GLY A 232 0.60 6.18 -15.91
CA GLY A 232 1.00 5.55 -14.64
C GLY A 232 1.55 4.14 -14.84
N GLY A 233 0.99 3.38 -15.78
CA GLY A 233 1.39 2.00 -16.09
C GLY A 233 2.73 1.87 -16.82
N GLN A 234 3.30 2.94 -17.35
CA GLN A 234 4.59 2.92 -18.04
C GLN A 234 5.80 2.90 -17.09
N HIS A 235 5.60 3.20 -15.82
CA HIS A 235 6.67 3.38 -14.85
C HIS A 235 6.80 2.18 -13.91
N THR A 236 8.05 1.90 -13.45
CA THR A 236 8.31 0.96 -12.36
C THR A 236 9.54 1.40 -11.56
N GLY A 237 9.53 1.17 -10.25
CA GLY A 237 10.60 1.57 -9.34
C GLY A 237 10.70 3.08 -9.13
N LYS A 238 9.62 3.82 -9.37
CA LYS A 238 9.61 5.29 -9.32
C LYS A 238 8.77 5.81 -8.15
N TYR A 239 9.01 7.09 -7.82
CA TYR A 239 8.28 7.80 -6.79
C TYR A 239 7.56 9.02 -7.39
N PHE A 240 6.31 9.25 -6.95
CA PHE A 240 5.42 10.24 -7.53
C PHE A 240 4.80 11.14 -6.45
N GLU A 241 4.69 12.42 -6.80
CA GLU A 241 3.90 13.43 -6.08
C GLU A 241 3.03 14.18 -7.10
N HIS A 242 1.77 14.44 -6.78
CA HIS A 242 0.84 15.16 -7.66
C HIS A 242 0.83 14.63 -9.12
N GLN A 243 0.83 13.29 -9.29
CA GLN A 243 0.84 12.60 -10.60
C GLN A 243 2.11 12.87 -11.45
N ARG A 244 3.20 13.35 -10.83
CA ARG A 244 4.48 13.62 -11.49
C ARG A 244 5.58 12.80 -10.84
N GLN A 245 6.47 12.24 -11.66
CA GLN A 245 7.65 11.57 -11.14
C GLN A 245 8.57 12.57 -10.47
N VAL A 246 8.99 12.26 -9.25
CA VAL A 246 9.93 13.07 -8.45
C VAL A 246 11.20 12.25 -8.18
N SER A 247 12.33 12.94 -8.07
CA SER A 247 13.59 12.29 -7.68
C SER A 247 13.47 11.67 -6.28
N CYS A 248 13.85 10.40 -6.17
CA CYS A 248 13.89 9.69 -4.89
C CYS A 248 15.34 9.29 -4.56
N PRO A 249 15.95 9.84 -3.49
CA PRO A 249 17.32 9.49 -3.14
C PRO A 249 17.43 8.09 -2.52
N PHE A 250 16.38 7.60 -1.88
CA PHE A 250 16.40 6.41 -1.03
C PHE A 250 16.59 5.07 -1.78
N GLY A 251 16.36 5.03 -3.07
CA GLY A 251 16.57 3.83 -3.89
C GLY A 251 17.88 3.80 -4.67
N ARG A 252 18.78 4.78 -4.45
CA ARG A 252 20.02 4.94 -5.23
C ARG A 252 21.14 4.01 -4.82
N ASP A 253 21.17 3.61 -3.55
CA ASP A 253 22.13 2.65 -3.02
C ASP A 253 21.57 1.21 -3.11
N PRO A 254 22.04 0.38 -4.07
CA PRO A 254 21.55 -0.98 -4.21
C PRO A 254 21.85 -1.86 -3.00
N ALA A 255 22.97 -1.66 -2.33
CA ALA A 255 23.36 -2.47 -1.17
C ALA A 255 22.41 -2.21 0.01
N ALA A 256 22.09 -0.94 0.28
CA ALA A 256 21.13 -0.57 1.33
C ALA A 256 19.72 -1.10 1.01
N VAL A 257 19.29 -1.04 -0.27
CA VAL A 257 18.00 -1.59 -0.71
C VAL A 257 17.92 -3.10 -0.48
N GLU A 258 18.97 -3.85 -0.84
CA GLU A 258 19.04 -5.30 -0.64
C GLU A 258 19.13 -5.68 0.85
N SER A 259 19.88 -4.92 1.64
CA SER A 259 19.96 -5.12 3.09
C SER A 259 18.59 -4.95 3.77
N LEU A 260 17.82 -3.92 3.39
CA LEU A 260 16.46 -3.73 3.89
C LEU A 260 15.53 -4.88 3.45
N TYR A 261 15.61 -5.28 2.17
CA TYR A 261 14.80 -6.39 1.67
C TYR A 261 15.09 -7.69 2.44
N ALA A 262 16.38 -8.01 2.63
CA ALA A 262 16.80 -9.19 3.39
C ALA A 262 16.34 -9.12 4.86
N ALA A 263 16.44 -7.95 5.50
CA ALA A 263 15.92 -7.74 6.85
C ALA A 263 14.41 -7.97 6.91
N CYS A 264 13.61 -7.39 6.01
CA CYS A 264 12.16 -7.64 5.98
C CYS A 264 11.83 -9.11 5.73
N ARG A 265 12.59 -9.79 4.88
CA ARG A 265 12.41 -11.21 4.58
C ARG A 265 12.67 -12.10 5.80
N SER A 266 13.58 -11.72 6.71
CA SER A 266 13.84 -12.51 7.93
C SER A 266 12.66 -12.57 8.91
N TYR A 267 11.70 -11.64 8.82
CA TYR A 267 10.44 -11.69 9.56
C TYR A 267 9.37 -12.60 8.92
N ALA A 268 9.76 -13.33 7.89
CA ALA A 268 8.87 -14.25 7.17
C ALA A 268 8.90 -15.68 7.72
N ASN A 269 9.78 -15.96 8.69
CA ASN A 269 9.99 -17.31 9.27
C ASN A 269 9.39 -17.40 10.65
#